data_2f471711f1830144ca163051f4dc0367
#
_entry.id   2f471711f1830144ca163051f4dc0367
#
_cell.length_a   1.000
_cell.length_b   1.000
_cell.length_c   1.000
_cell.angle_alpha   90.00
_cell.angle_beta   90.00
_cell.angle_gamma   90.00
#
_symmetry.space_group_name_H-M   'P 1'
#
loop_
_entity.id
_entity.type
_entity.pdbx_description
1 polymer ?
#
loop_
_entity_poly.entity_id
_entity_poly.type
_entity_poly.pdbx_seq_one_letter_code
_entity_poly.pdbx_strand_id
1 'polypeptide(L)'
;DNLDINLKDTSINNMNGGGYNENLLYQDPIKELQTMLNTYNDKYLLYPVLYFYGFGNGILFKALLQNKHHQHIVVFEKDIQIIWMMFHVLDFSLELQNTRLIILETNKLEIQDYNDLCSTKPFFQFSRVYFLELMSHYYERFHEDILELNKKLGQTFKNSIVSHGNNSTDALQGIEQ
;
A
#
# COMPACT_ATOMS: atom_id res chain seq x y z
N ASP A 1 -11.86 -21.97 8.21
CA ASP A 1 -12.93 -21.23 7.52
C ASP A 1 -12.53 -19.79 7.24
N ASN A 2 -11.97 -19.05 8.21
CA ASN A 2 -11.52 -17.67 7.97
C ASN A 2 -10.27 -17.58 7.06
N LEU A 3 -9.45 -18.62 7.02
CA LEU A 3 -8.30 -18.70 6.14
C LEU A 3 -8.68 -18.73 4.67
N ASP A 4 -9.77 -19.41 4.32
CA ASP A 4 -10.24 -19.50 2.94
C ASP A 4 -10.75 -18.15 2.40
N ILE A 5 -11.44 -17.39 3.24
CA ILE A 5 -11.89 -16.04 2.89
C ILE A 5 -10.69 -15.13 2.63
N ASN A 6 -9.66 -15.25 3.45
CA ASN A 6 -8.48 -14.40 3.37
C ASN A 6 -7.57 -14.74 2.19
N LEU A 7 -7.51 -16.01 1.77
CA LEU A 7 -6.76 -16.40 0.58
C LEU A 7 -7.29 -15.72 -0.69
N LYS A 8 -8.60 -15.46 -0.76
CA LYS A 8 -9.20 -14.72 -1.86
C LYS A 8 -8.70 -13.28 -1.94
N ASP A 9 -8.47 -12.65 -0.79
CA ASP A 9 -8.01 -11.27 -0.70
C ASP A 9 -6.55 -11.08 -1.14
N THR A 10 -5.82 -12.17 -1.35
CA THR A 10 -4.45 -12.12 -1.89
C THR A 10 -4.40 -12.23 -3.42
N SER A 11 -5.53 -12.28 -4.11
CA SER A 11 -5.55 -12.39 -5.57
C SER A 11 -5.08 -11.11 -6.26
N ILE A 12 -4.27 -11.29 -7.28
CA ILE A 12 -3.74 -10.22 -8.14
C ILE A 12 -4.76 -9.74 -9.19
N ASN A 13 -5.85 -10.46 -9.41
CA ASN A 13 -6.73 -10.27 -10.56
C ASN A 13 -7.39 -8.89 -10.63
N ASN A 14 -7.49 -8.18 -9.52
CA ASN A 14 -8.10 -6.85 -9.46
C ASN A 14 -7.09 -5.70 -9.56
N MET A 15 -5.81 -5.98 -9.54
CA MET A 15 -4.78 -4.93 -9.51
C MET A 15 -4.77 -4.06 -10.77
N ASN A 16 -5.18 -4.61 -11.91
CA ASN A 16 -5.15 -3.92 -13.20
C ASN A 16 -6.55 -3.55 -13.72
N GLY A 17 -7.56 -3.51 -12.85
CA GLY A 17 -8.95 -3.30 -13.28
C GLY A 17 -9.52 -4.47 -14.10
N GLY A 18 -8.83 -5.59 -14.13
CA GLY A 18 -9.32 -6.85 -14.70
C GLY A 18 -10.37 -7.49 -13.81
N GLY A 19 -11.37 -8.08 -14.40
CA GLY A 19 -12.45 -8.74 -13.66
C GLY A 19 -11.93 -9.83 -12.72
N TYR A 20 -12.60 -9.94 -11.61
CA TYR A 20 -12.35 -10.97 -10.61
C TYR A 20 -12.53 -12.37 -11.20
N ASN A 21 -11.53 -13.23 -11.01
CA ASN A 21 -11.59 -14.63 -11.42
C ASN A 21 -11.58 -15.57 -10.19
N GLU A 22 -12.75 -15.90 -9.70
CA GLU A 22 -12.94 -16.80 -8.55
C GLU A 22 -12.23 -18.14 -8.71
N ASN A 23 -12.16 -18.65 -9.92
CA ASN A 23 -11.64 -19.99 -10.15
C ASN A 23 -10.14 -20.13 -9.87
N LEU A 24 -9.37 -19.07 -10.05
CA LEU A 24 -7.92 -19.09 -9.83
C LEU A 24 -7.54 -19.32 -8.37
N LEU A 25 -8.24 -18.68 -7.45
CA LEU A 25 -7.96 -18.78 -6.02
C LEU A 25 -8.24 -20.16 -5.43
N TYR A 26 -9.30 -20.80 -5.93
CA TYR A 26 -9.68 -22.15 -5.46
C TYR A 26 -8.87 -23.25 -6.10
N GLN A 27 -8.34 -23.02 -7.30
CA GLN A 27 -7.58 -24.05 -8.00
C GLN A 27 -6.16 -24.18 -7.49
N ASP A 28 -5.44 -23.09 -7.26
CA ASP A 28 -4.07 -23.13 -6.77
C ASP A 28 -3.65 -21.81 -6.10
N PRO A 29 -4.04 -21.58 -4.84
CA PRO A 29 -3.71 -20.34 -4.13
C PRO A 29 -2.20 -20.17 -3.89
N ILE A 30 -1.43 -21.24 -3.83
CA ILE A 30 0.03 -21.17 -3.65
C ILE A 30 0.68 -20.66 -4.95
N LYS A 31 0.25 -21.17 -6.08
CA LYS A 31 0.72 -20.72 -7.38
C LYS A 31 0.35 -19.28 -7.67
N GLU A 32 -0.84 -18.88 -7.30
CA GLU A 32 -1.29 -17.48 -7.41
C GLU A 32 -0.43 -16.57 -6.57
N LEU A 33 -0.23 -16.88 -5.31
CA LEU A 33 0.66 -16.13 -4.41
C LEU A 33 2.09 -16.04 -4.99
N GLN A 34 2.61 -17.15 -5.52
CA GLN A 34 3.95 -17.15 -6.14
C GLN A 34 4.02 -16.25 -7.37
N THR A 35 2.96 -16.22 -8.18
CA THR A 35 2.86 -15.35 -9.36
C THR A 35 2.85 -13.87 -8.95
N MET A 36 2.10 -13.53 -7.90
CA MET A 36 2.09 -12.19 -7.31
C MET A 36 3.49 -11.79 -6.83
N LEU A 37 4.12 -12.64 -6.03
CA LEU A 37 5.45 -12.40 -5.50
C LEU A 37 6.48 -12.18 -6.60
N ASN A 38 6.46 -13.00 -7.64
CA ASN A 38 7.35 -12.84 -8.77
C ASN A 38 7.13 -11.50 -9.49
N THR A 39 5.88 -11.11 -9.68
CA THR A 39 5.52 -9.83 -10.29
C THR A 39 6.06 -8.66 -9.49
N TYR A 40 5.84 -8.63 -8.18
CA TYR A 40 6.32 -7.56 -7.33
C TYR A 40 7.84 -7.55 -7.20
N ASN A 41 8.47 -8.71 -7.11
CA ASN A 41 9.92 -8.83 -7.03
C ASN A 41 10.63 -8.49 -8.34
N ASP A 42 9.95 -8.56 -9.48
CA ASP A 42 10.53 -8.22 -10.78
C ASP A 42 10.26 -6.76 -11.16
N LYS A 43 9.00 -6.33 -11.16
CA LYS A 43 8.59 -5.03 -11.69
C LYS A 43 8.72 -3.87 -10.72
N TYR A 44 8.58 -4.14 -9.42
CA TYR A 44 8.36 -3.08 -8.43
C TYR A 44 9.49 -2.89 -7.42
N LEU A 45 10.63 -3.54 -7.60
CA LEU A 45 11.80 -3.37 -6.71
C LEU A 45 12.39 -1.95 -6.71
N LEU A 46 12.19 -1.22 -7.78
CA LEU A 46 12.71 0.15 -7.90
C LEU A 46 11.82 1.20 -7.22
N TYR A 47 10.63 0.81 -6.79
CA TYR A 47 9.73 1.71 -6.09
C TYR A 47 10.09 1.78 -4.61
N PRO A 48 10.38 2.98 -4.09
CA PRO A 48 10.76 3.12 -2.68
C PRO A 48 9.60 2.80 -1.73
N VAL A 49 8.37 2.98 -2.20
CA VAL A 49 7.15 2.69 -1.44
C VAL A 49 6.13 2.00 -2.35
N LEU A 50 5.55 0.91 -1.86
CA LEU A 50 4.38 0.27 -2.49
C LEU A 50 3.14 0.58 -1.66
N TYR A 51 2.05 0.92 -2.32
CA TYR A 51 0.78 1.28 -1.70
C TYR A 51 -0.28 0.25 -2.04
N PHE A 52 -0.92 -0.30 -1.01
CA PHE A 52 -1.98 -1.28 -1.14
C PHE A 52 -3.24 -0.85 -0.41
N TYR A 53 -4.39 -1.19 -0.96
CA TYR A 53 -5.65 -1.14 -0.26
C TYR A 53 -6.15 -2.56 0.03
N GLY A 54 -6.34 -2.83 1.33
CA GLY A 54 -6.71 -4.13 1.85
C GLY A 54 -5.51 -4.90 2.42
N PHE A 55 -5.61 -5.28 3.69
CA PHE A 55 -4.60 -6.08 4.35
C PHE A 55 -4.79 -7.58 4.12
N GLY A 56 -6.07 -7.99 3.95
CA GLY A 56 -6.44 -9.39 3.76
C GLY A 56 -5.88 -10.29 4.86
N ASN A 57 -5.38 -11.45 4.46
CA ASN A 57 -4.74 -12.39 5.40
C ASN A 57 -3.28 -12.06 5.74
N GLY A 58 -2.73 -10.97 5.23
CA GLY A 58 -1.36 -10.53 5.49
C GLY A 58 -0.24 -11.40 4.89
N ILE A 59 -0.56 -12.56 4.31
CA ILE A 59 0.45 -13.52 3.82
C ILE A 59 1.29 -12.90 2.70
N LEU A 60 0.65 -12.18 1.77
CA LEU A 60 1.35 -11.49 0.69
C LEU A 60 2.40 -10.51 1.25
N PHE A 61 2.02 -9.69 2.22
CA PHE A 61 2.91 -8.70 2.80
C PHE A 61 4.06 -9.34 3.57
N LYS A 62 3.76 -10.41 4.33
CA LYS A 62 4.79 -11.16 5.03
C LYS A 62 5.81 -11.77 4.07
N ALA A 63 5.35 -12.30 2.94
CA ALA A 63 6.19 -12.88 1.91
C ALA A 63 7.00 -11.82 1.14
N LEU A 64 6.38 -10.69 0.76
CA LEU A 64 7.06 -9.57 0.09
C LEU A 64 8.17 -8.99 0.97
N LEU A 65 7.91 -8.83 2.27
CA LEU A 65 8.85 -8.26 3.22
C LEU A 65 10.04 -9.18 3.55
N GLN A 66 10.02 -10.44 3.15
CA GLN A 66 11.21 -11.30 3.16
C GLN A 66 12.27 -10.82 2.16
N ASN A 67 11.86 -10.21 1.05
CA ASN A 67 12.78 -9.56 0.13
C ASN A 67 13.21 -8.19 0.70
N LYS A 68 14.47 -8.08 1.06
CA LYS A 68 15.05 -6.87 1.67
C LYS A 68 15.06 -5.65 0.74
N HIS A 69 14.89 -5.87 -0.56
CA HIS A 69 14.84 -4.79 -1.54
C HIS A 69 13.51 -4.02 -1.53
N HIS A 70 12.42 -4.63 -1.04
CA HIS A 70 11.20 -3.88 -0.73
C HIS A 70 11.41 -3.06 0.53
N GLN A 71 11.58 -1.75 0.37
CA GLN A 71 11.96 -0.87 1.48
C GLN A 71 10.77 -0.54 2.37
N HIS A 72 9.66 -0.07 1.77
CA HIS A 72 8.48 0.33 2.50
C HIS A 72 7.22 -0.16 1.79
N ILE A 73 6.32 -0.77 2.53
CA ILE A 73 4.97 -1.16 2.10
C ILE A 73 3.97 -0.45 2.98
N VAL A 74 3.06 0.30 2.36
CA VAL A 74 1.97 1.00 3.03
C VAL A 74 0.66 0.30 2.67
N VAL A 75 -0.07 -0.12 3.67
CA VAL A 75 -1.36 -0.79 3.50
C VAL A 75 -2.45 0.04 4.14
N PHE A 76 -3.43 0.40 3.36
CA PHE A 76 -4.66 1.02 3.83
C PHE A 76 -5.70 -0.05 4.08
N GLU A 77 -6.29 -0.05 5.28
CA GLU A 77 -7.32 -1.01 5.66
C GLU A 77 -8.51 -0.27 6.27
N LYS A 78 -9.69 -0.60 5.79
CA LYS A 78 -10.93 -0.03 6.31
C LYS A 78 -11.42 -0.74 7.56
N ASP A 79 -11.22 -2.05 7.60
CA ASP A 79 -11.73 -2.89 8.68
C ASP A 79 -10.63 -3.22 9.69
N ILE A 80 -10.63 -2.47 10.79
CA ILE A 80 -9.67 -2.67 11.88
C ILE A 80 -9.71 -4.09 12.47
N GLN A 81 -10.83 -4.78 12.36
CA GLN A 81 -10.94 -6.16 12.87
C GLN A 81 -10.06 -7.12 12.07
N ILE A 82 -9.88 -6.88 10.77
CA ILE A 82 -8.95 -7.66 9.94
C ILE A 82 -7.52 -7.48 10.45
N ILE A 83 -7.10 -6.24 10.70
CA ILE A 83 -5.76 -5.95 11.24
C ILE A 83 -5.57 -6.66 12.58
N TRP A 84 -6.55 -6.53 13.46
CA TRP A 84 -6.51 -7.15 14.79
C TRP A 84 -6.40 -8.67 14.71
N MET A 85 -7.23 -9.33 13.88
CA MET A 85 -7.18 -10.78 13.70
C MET A 85 -5.83 -11.24 13.15
N MET A 86 -5.30 -10.52 12.15
CA MET A 86 -4.06 -10.94 11.49
C MET A 86 -2.84 -10.80 12.39
N PHE A 87 -2.83 -9.84 13.30
CA PHE A 87 -1.75 -9.72 14.31
C PHE A 87 -1.76 -10.84 15.35
N HIS A 88 -2.86 -11.59 15.48
CA HIS A 88 -2.88 -12.82 16.29
C HIS A 88 -2.35 -14.06 15.54
N VAL A 89 -2.28 -13.99 14.22
CA VAL A 89 -1.87 -15.12 13.37
C VAL A 89 -0.44 -14.94 12.84
N LEU A 90 -0.07 -13.72 12.48
CA LEU A 90 1.22 -13.37 11.86
C LEU A 90 1.93 -12.31 12.69
N ASP A 91 3.20 -12.55 12.96
CA ASP A 91 4.07 -11.58 13.63
C ASP A 91 4.66 -10.60 12.61
N PHE A 92 4.29 -9.33 12.72
CA PHE A 92 4.81 -8.20 11.95
C PHE A 92 5.62 -7.22 12.81
N SER A 93 5.96 -7.59 14.04
CA SER A 93 6.60 -6.67 15.01
C SER A 93 7.85 -6.02 14.46
N LEU A 94 8.71 -6.80 13.82
CA LEU A 94 9.95 -6.29 13.25
C LEU A 94 9.72 -5.33 12.07
N GLU A 95 8.81 -5.69 11.18
CA GLU A 95 8.50 -4.90 9.99
C GLU A 95 7.80 -3.58 10.34
N LEU A 96 7.00 -3.58 11.39
CA LEU A 96 6.37 -2.36 11.92
C LEU A 96 7.39 -1.46 12.64
N GLN A 97 8.26 -2.04 13.48
CA GLN A 97 9.28 -1.28 14.21
C GLN A 97 10.25 -0.53 13.29
N ASN A 98 10.70 -1.19 12.23
CA ASN A 98 11.64 -0.61 11.28
C ASN A 98 10.97 0.14 10.12
N THR A 99 9.65 0.36 10.20
CA THR A 99 8.83 1.08 9.20
C THR A 99 8.83 0.47 7.79
N ARG A 100 9.21 -0.80 7.67
CA ARG A 100 9.09 -1.52 6.41
C ARG A 100 7.64 -1.86 6.07
N LEU A 101 6.78 -2.01 7.08
CA LEU A 101 5.34 -2.12 6.95
C LEU A 101 4.69 -0.97 7.72
N ILE A 102 3.78 -0.28 7.07
CA ILE A 102 2.92 0.74 7.67
C ILE A 102 1.49 0.37 7.36
N ILE A 103 0.66 0.26 8.38
CA ILE A 103 -0.77 -0.03 8.23
C ILE A 103 -1.56 1.16 8.72
N LEU A 104 -2.48 1.64 7.89
CA LEU A 104 -3.28 2.82 8.15
C LEU A 104 -4.77 2.47 8.04
N GLU A 105 -5.53 2.71 9.11
CA GLU A 105 -6.98 2.59 9.09
C GLU A 105 -7.61 3.79 8.38
N THR A 106 -8.38 3.56 7.31
CA THR A 106 -8.90 4.65 6.47
C THR A 106 -10.04 5.44 7.11
N ASN A 107 -10.77 4.87 8.06
CA ASN A 107 -11.95 5.50 8.67
C ASN A 107 -11.65 6.80 9.43
N LYS A 108 -10.42 6.96 9.92
CA LYS A 108 -10.02 8.06 10.80
C LYS A 108 -9.03 9.03 10.18
N LEU A 109 -8.56 8.75 8.97
CA LEU A 109 -7.52 9.56 8.34
C LEU A 109 -8.11 10.69 7.51
N GLU A 110 -7.75 11.90 7.88
CA GLU A 110 -8.05 13.11 7.13
C GLU A 110 -6.87 13.52 6.23
N ILE A 111 -7.10 14.47 5.31
CA ILE A 111 -6.05 14.97 4.41
C ILE A 111 -4.83 15.47 5.19
N GLN A 112 -5.06 16.10 6.34
CA GLN A 112 -3.97 16.61 7.17
C GLN A 112 -3.07 15.50 7.70
N ASP A 113 -3.65 14.34 8.09
CA ASP A 113 -2.87 13.19 8.56
C ASP A 113 -1.93 12.66 7.48
N TYR A 114 -2.39 12.63 6.21
CA TYR A 114 -1.55 12.26 5.07
C TYR A 114 -0.44 13.28 4.80
N ASN A 115 -0.74 14.58 4.93
CA ASN A 115 0.27 15.63 4.80
C ASN A 115 1.33 15.52 5.91
N ASP A 116 0.92 15.21 7.13
CA ASP A 116 1.82 15.01 8.26
C ASP A 116 2.69 13.76 8.07
N LEU A 117 2.13 12.68 7.54
CA LEU A 117 2.91 11.49 7.15
C LEU A 117 3.95 11.84 6.08
N CYS A 118 3.58 12.59 5.06
CA CYS A 118 4.50 13.02 4.01
C CYS A 118 5.62 13.92 4.54
N SER A 119 5.34 14.77 5.53
CA SER A 119 6.35 15.67 6.11
C SER A 119 7.26 14.98 7.13
N THR A 120 6.77 13.99 7.86
CA THR A 120 7.51 13.32 8.93
C THR A 120 8.28 12.08 8.49
N LYS A 121 7.87 11.45 7.39
CA LYS A 121 8.49 10.23 6.86
C LYS A 121 9.19 10.53 5.54
N PRO A 122 10.53 10.58 5.49
CA PRO A 122 11.27 10.98 4.29
C PRO A 122 10.92 10.18 3.02
N PHE A 123 10.62 8.89 3.18
CA PHE A 123 10.28 8.05 2.03
C PHE A 123 8.96 8.46 1.35
N PHE A 124 7.99 9.04 2.09
CA PHE A 124 6.79 9.62 1.49
C PHE A 124 7.10 10.87 0.66
N GLN A 125 8.05 11.70 1.10
CA GLN A 125 8.46 12.90 0.36
C GLN A 125 9.11 12.57 -0.98
N PHE A 126 9.82 11.45 -1.07
CA PHE A 126 10.48 11.00 -2.29
C PHE A 126 9.60 10.13 -3.18
N SER A 127 8.41 9.77 -2.73
CA SER A 127 7.46 9.00 -3.50
C SER A 127 6.76 9.88 -4.53
N ARG A 128 7.45 10.19 -5.63
CA ARG A 128 6.92 11.06 -6.70
C ARG A 128 5.89 10.38 -7.59
N VAL A 129 5.89 9.07 -7.60
CA VAL A 129 4.96 8.24 -8.36
C VAL A 129 4.31 7.29 -7.38
N TYR A 130 3.00 7.28 -7.35
CA TYR A 130 2.25 6.28 -6.60
C TYR A 130 1.15 5.70 -7.45
N PHE A 131 0.82 4.47 -7.19
CA PHE A 131 -0.42 3.84 -7.60
C PHE A 131 -0.90 2.95 -6.46
N LEU A 132 -2.19 2.88 -6.30
CA LEU A 132 -2.82 2.10 -5.26
C LEU A 132 -3.15 0.72 -5.82
N GLU A 133 -2.48 -0.29 -5.32
CA GLU A 133 -2.79 -1.68 -5.66
C GLU A 133 -3.96 -2.16 -4.81
N LEU A 134 -4.93 -2.79 -5.45
CA LEU A 134 -6.14 -3.26 -4.79
C LEU A 134 -6.07 -4.76 -4.56
N MET A 135 -6.32 -5.16 -3.32
CA MET A 135 -6.51 -6.57 -3.00
C MET A 135 -7.88 -7.05 -3.48
N SER A 136 -7.96 -8.31 -3.82
CA SER A 136 -9.18 -8.96 -4.28
C SER A 136 -10.35 -8.72 -3.33
N HIS A 137 -11.54 -8.55 -3.88
CA HIS A 137 -12.80 -8.27 -3.17
C HIS A 137 -12.93 -6.90 -2.49
N TYR A 138 -11.84 -6.19 -2.24
CA TYR A 138 -11.91 -4.89 -1.58
C TYR A 138 -12.57 -3.85 -2.47
N TYR A 139 -12.32 -3.89 -3.77
CA TYR A 139 -12.90 -2.93 -4.71
C TYR A 139 -14.44 -2.94 -4.69
N GLU A 140 -15.04 -4.12 -4.73
CA GLU A 140 -16.51 -4.25 -4.72
C GLU A 140 -17.10 -3.82 -3.37
N ARG A 141 -16.42 -4.18 -2.28
CA ARG A 141 -16.92 -3.93 -0.93
C ARG A 141 -16.74 -2.50 -0.47
N PHE A 142 -15.66 -1.83 -0.88
CA PHE A 142 -15.24 -0.52 -0.38
C PHE A 142 -14.98 0.49 -1.51
N HIS A 143 -15.72 0.41 -2.59
CA HIS A 143 -15.53 1.24 -3.78
C HIS A 143 -15.45 2.73 -3.48
N GLU A 144 -16.38 3.27 -2.70
CA GLU A 144 -16.43 4.70 -2.35
C GLU A 144 -15.22 5.12 -1.51
N ASP A 145 -14.84 4.30 -0.54
CA ASP A 145 -13.69 4.55 0.31
C ASP A 145 -12.38 4.57 -0.49
N ILE A 146 -12.24 3.64 -1.44
CA ILE A 146 -11.09 3.57 -2.33
C ILE A 146 -10.98 4.82 -3.20
N LEU A 147 -12.09 5.27 -3.78
CA LEU A 147 -12.12 6.49 -4.59
C LEU A 147 -11.76 7.73 -3.76
N GLU A 148 -12.30 7.84 -2.55
CA GLU A 148 -12.00 8.95 -1.66
C GLU A 148 -10.54 8.93 -1.21
N LEU A 149 -10.02 7.78 -0.80
CA LEU A 149 -8.63 7.60 -0.44
C LEU A 149 -7.70 7.99 -1.59
N ASN A 150 -7.97 7.49 -2.79
CA ASN A 150 -7.16 7.79 -3.97
C ASN A 150 -7.14 9.30 -4.29
N LYS A 151 -8.26 9.98 -4.10
CA LYS A 151 -8.35 11.45 -4.22
C LYS A 151 -7.50 12.16 -3.17
N LYS A 152 -7.60 11.75 -1.90
CA LYS A 152 -6.81 12.31 -0.79
C LYS A 152 -5.30 12.12 -1.02
N LEU A 153 -4.88 10.91 -1.40
CA LEU A 153 -3.48 10.61 -1.72
C LEU A 153 -2.98 11.45 -2.91
N GLY A 154 -3.73 11.52 -3.99
CA GLY A 154 -3.39 12.32 -5.15
C GLY A 154 -3.20 13.80 -4.82
N GLN A 155 -4.06 14.37 -3.99
CA GLN A 155 -3.94 15.75 -3.54
C GLN A 155 -2.72 15.95 -2.64
N THR A 156 -2.45 15.02 -1.72
CA THR A 156 -1.29 15.08 -0.82
C THR A 156 0.03 15.04 -1.60
N PHE A 157 0.17 14.11 -2.54
CA PHE A 157 1.38 14.02 -3.36
C PHE A 157 1.57 15.24 -4.25
N LYS A 158 0.48 15.79 -4.81
CA LYS A 158 0.53 17.04 -5.56
C LYS A 158 1.02 18.19 -4.71
N ASN A 159 0.51 18.35 -3.51
CA ASN A 159 0.92 19.38 -2.57
C ASN A 159 2.39 19.23 -2.16
N SER A 160 2.84 18.01 -1.91
CA SER A 160 4.24 17.72 -1.59
C SER A 160 5.21 18.10 -2.72
N ILE A 161 4.85 17.79 -3.97
CA ILE A 161 5.66 18.15 -5.14
C ILE A 161 5.76 19.69 -5.29
N VAL A 162 4.64 20.39 -5.14
CA VAL A 162 4.60 21.87 -5.25
C VAL A 162 5.43 22.51 -4.14
N SER A 163 5.30 22.05 -2.91
CA SER A 163 6.06 22.56 -1.76
C SER A 163 7.58 22.42 -1.96
N HIS A 164 8.03 21.26 -2.44
CA HIS A 164 9.47 21.04 -2.70
C HIS A 164 9.98 21.80 -3.94
N GLY A 165 9.13 22.00 -4.92
CA GLY A 165 9.46 22.80 -6.11
C GLY A 165 9.70 24.28 -5.77
N ASN A 166 8.86 24.84 -4.93
CA ASN A 166 9.01 26.23 -4.48
C ASN A 166 10.29 26.44 -3.66
N ASN A 167 10.61 25.53 -2.74
CA ASN A 167 11.82 25.63 -1.94
C ASN A 167 13.12 25.61 -2.78
N SER A 168 13.16 24.86 -3.87
CA SER A 168 14.32 24.84 -4.74
C SER A 168 14.44 26.11 -5.60
N THR A 169 13.32 26.71 -5.96
CA THR A 169 13.30 27.98 -6.71
C THR A 169 13.73 29.16 -5.82
N ASP A 170 13.26 29.18 -4.59
CA ASP A 170 13.63 30.20 -3.61
C ASP A 170 15.12 30.11 -3.23
N ALA A 171 15.68 28.89 -3.14
CA ALA A 171 17.11 28.69 -2.91
C ALA A 171 17.98 29.18 -4.08
N LEU A 172 17.52 29.02 -5.32
CA LEU A 172 18.20 29.53 -6.50
C LEU A 172 18.15 31.05 -6.59
N GLN A 173 17.03 31.68 -6.25
CA GLN A 173 16.92 33.14 -6.21
C GLN A 173 17.80 33.79 -5.13
N GLY A 174 18.03 33.08 -4.01
CA GLY A 174 18.94 33.56 -2.97
C GLY A 174 20.42 33.52 -3.32
N ILE A 175 20.80 32.82 -4.39
CA ILE A 175 22.21 32.75 -4.87
C ILE A 175 22.52 33.87 -5.87
N GLU A 176 21.51 34.47 -6.49
CA GLU A 176 21.67 35.57 -7.47
C GLU A 176 21.68 36.99 -6.85
N GLN A 177 21.55 37.10 -5.51
CA GLN A 177 21.69 38.36 -4.75
C GLN A 177 23.01 38.39 -3.98
#